data_650d703ffe82421bc322bbd3145d3366
#
_entry.id   650d703ffe82421bc322bbd3145d3366
#
_cell.length_a   1.000
_cell.length_b   1.000
_cell.length_c   1.000
_cell.angle_alpha   90.00
_cell.angle_beta   90.00
_cell.angle_gamma   90.00
#
_symmetry.space_group_name_H-M   'P 1'
#
loop_
_entity.id
_entity.type
_entity.pdbx_description
1 polymer ?
#
loop_
_entity_poly.entity_id
_entity_poly.type
_entity_poly.pdbx_seq_one_letter_code
_entity_poly.pdbx_strand_id
1 'polypeptide(L)'
;MDLNQSKLTRSEWDSIERPVDKDEMKIIKMISSGFKDTDIKFNENESLISFIKLSDVNDAMHYHIYSIHFAEHIKKLITKYDIDYNIPERPKNSGTLKKSDSFKLENKDKNYIDNNSGHIYDFTILEAITHVLKNKTKLNKRWKYFYYTLSQMKIQSIKNVNPFVIEFQNYILDKFLPEMDVNTIIENAQEYIEKNHCLIHYSDVKLYGHQKDLFNIFNKPLQPIDKPIDTNKYTSRKNLVLYIAPTATGKTLSPLGLSQSYKVIFVCAARHVGIALSKSAISAGKKIAFGFGCGDATDIRLHYAAAHSYVKHDKTGREIKYKDGNKKVDNSDGSKVEIIICDLLSYNAAMNYMLAWNKPHEMITYWDEPTITLDYTNHECHHLIQENWSKN
;
A
#
# COMPACT_ATOMS: atom_id res chain seq x y z
N MET A 1 -31.07 6.07 -9.00
CA MET A 1 -30.15 5.85 -7.86
C MET A 1 -30.81 6.49 -6.66
N ASP A 2 -31.06 5.77 -5.60
CA ASP A 2 -31.66 6.35 -4.40
C ASP A 2 -30.58 7.09 -3.63
N LEU A 3 -30.64 8.43 -3.61
CA LEU A 3 -29.72 9.30 -2.88
C LEU A 3 -30.02 9.36 -1.39
N ASN A 4 -31.21 8.91 -0.98
CA ASN A 4 -31.66 8.93 0.39
C ASN A 4 -31.11 7.71 1.14
N GLN A 5 -30.03 7.90 1.88
CA GLN A 5 -29.35 6.83 2.60
C GLN A 5 -29.77 6.83 4.08
N SER A 6 -30.03 5.64 4.60
CA SER A 6 -30.27 5.44 6.02
C SER A 6 -28.94 5.47 6.83
N LYS A 7 -29.03 5.60 8.16
CA LYS A 7 -27.89 5.40 9.06
C LYS A 7 -27.29 3.99 8.87
N LEU A 8 -26.00 3.84 9.22
CA LEU A 8 -25.32 2.54 9.08
C LEU A 8 -26.07 1.42 9.84
N THR A 9 -26.29 0.33 9.15
CA THR A 9 -26.83 -0.89 9.74
C THR A 9 -25.78 -1.60 10.57
N ARG A 10 -26.20 -2.50 11.47
CA ARG A 10 -25.26 -3.30 12.28
C ARG A 10 -24.34 -4.17 11.41
N SER A 11 -24.87 -4.75 10.35
CA SER A 11 -24.10 -5.58 9.42
C SER A 11 -23.00 -4.79 8.71
N GLU A 12 -23.30 -3.56 8.29
CA GLU A 12 -22.30 -2.65 7.70
C GLU A 12 -21.24 -2.26 8.72
N TRP A 13 -21.65 -1.96 9.95
CA TRP A 13 -20.74 -1.65 11.05
C TRP A 13 -19.77 -2.81 11.32
N ASP A 14 -20.30 -4.02 11.47
CA ASP A 14 -19.49 -5.23 11.66
C ASP A 14 -18.54 -5.48 10.46
N SER A 15 -18.96 -5.13 9.24
CA SER A 15 -18.13 -5.24 8.04
C SER A 15 -16.96 -4.22 8.03
N ILE A 16 -17.21 -3.01 8.48
CA ILE A 16 -16.21 -1.93 8.55
C ILE A 16 -15.13 -2.26 9.57
N GLU A 17 -15.48 -2.89 10.69
CA GLU A 17 -14.54 -3.26 11.75
C GLU A 17 -13.66 -4.48 11.41
N ARG A 18 -14.00 -5.23 10.34
CA ARG A 18 -13.13 -6.34 9.90
C ARG A 18 -11.85 -5.78 9.30
N PRO A 19 -10.68 -6.24 9.77
CA PRO A 19 -9.42 -5.78 9.22
C PRO A 19 -9.31 -6.12 7.73
N VAL A 20 -8.62 -5.30 7.00
CA VAL A 20 -8.21 -5.57 5.62
C VAL A 20 -7.13 -6.67 5.59
N ASP A 21 -6.92 -7.30 4.44
CA ASP A 21 -5.85 -8.27 4.29
C ASP A 21 -4.45 -7.61 4.37
N LYS A 22 -3.40 -8.45 4.41
CA LYS A 22 -2.03 -7.94 4.58
C LYS A 22 -1.53 -7.12 3.39
N ASP A 23 -1.91 -7.47 2.18
CA ASP A 23 -1.44 -6.80 0.97
C ASP A 23 -2.21 -5.49 0.77
N GLU A 24 -3.51 -5.48 1.01
CA GLU A 24 -4.31 -4.26 1.05
C GLU A 24 -3.80 -3.29 2.13
N MET A 25 -3.40 -3.79 3.31
CA MET A 25 -2.84 -2.98 4.37
C MET A 25 -1.53 -2.28 3.95
N LYS A 26 -0.71 -2.91 3.13
CA LYS A 26 0.51 -2.29 2.61
C LYS A 26 0.18 -1.08 1.74
N ILE A 27 -0.78 -1.23 0.81
CA ILE A 27 -1.26 -0.14 -0.06
C ILE A 27 -1.85 1.00 0.77
N ILE A 28 -2.70 0.67 1.75
CA ILE A 28 -3.31 1.64 2.65
C ILE A 28 -2.25 2.42 3.43
N LYS A 29 -1.24 1.75 3.98
CA LYS A 29 -0.14 2.41 4.70
C LYS A 29 0.64 3.35 3.80
N MET A 30 0.93 2.93 2.57
CA MET A 30 1.63 3.76 1.59
C MET A 30 0.83 5.02 1.26
N ILE A 31 -0.45 4.89 0.92
CA ILE A 31 -1.31 6.04 0.60
C ILE A 31 -1.50 6.92 1.84
N SER A 32 -1.68 6.33 3.02
CA SER A 32 -1.85 7.06 4.29
C SER A 32 -0.60 7.84 4.68
N SER A 33 0.60 7.46 4.22
CA SER A 33 1.83 8.26 4.44
C SER A 33 1.83 9.57 3.65
N GLY A 34 1.06 9.65 2.57
CA GLY A 34 0.70 10.85 1.83
C GLY A 34 1.88 11.73 1.45
N PHE A 35 2.02 12.82 2.21
CA PHE A 35 3.05 13.84 1.98
C PHE A 35 4.48 13.40 2.30
N LYS A 36 4.64 12.32 3.07
CA LYS A 36 5.95 11.76 3.36
C LYS A 36 6.25 10.77 2.25
N ASP A 37 7.09 11.13 1.31
CA ASP A 37 7.54 10.25 0.22
C ASP A 37 8.33 9.06 0.81
N THR A 38 7.63 8.22 1.54
CA THR A 38 8.17 7.02 2.13
C THR A 38 7.99 5.90 1.13
N ASP A 39 9.07 5.52 0.48
CA ASP A 39 9.14 4.23 -0.21
C ASP A 39 8.90 3.14 0.83
N ILE A 40 7.70 2.63 0.90
CA ILE A 40 7.40 1.46 1.73
C ILE A 40 8.04 0.27 1.03
N LYS A 41 9.16 -0.17 1.57
CA LYS A 41 9.80 -1.40 1.12
C LYS A 41 8.92 -2.57 1.57
N PHE A 42 8.32 -3.24 0.60
CA PHE A 42 7.39 -4.32 0.87
C PHE A 42 8.04 -5.50 1.58
N ASN A 43 9.32 -5.71 1.39
CA ASN A 43 9.96 -6.97 1.69
C ASN A 43 11.30 -6.75 2.37
N GLU A 44 11.28 -6.47 3.68
CA GLU A 44 12.50 -6.34 4.48
C GLU A 44 13.25 -7.67 4.69
N ASN A 45 12.60 -8.81 4.47
CA ASN A 45 13.08 -10.15 4.83
C ASN A 45 13.18 -11.13 3.66
N GLU A 46 13.49 -10.68 2.45
CA GLU A 46 13.36 -11.54 1.26
C GLU A 46 14.63 -12.17 0.76
N SER A 47 15.81 -11.61 1.03
CA SER A 47 17.05 -12.33 0.81
C SER A 47 17.24 -13.38 1.91
N LEU A 48 17.97 -14.45 1.62
CA LEU A 48 18.26 -15.51 2.59
C LEU A 48 18.96 -14.94 3.84
N ILE A 49 19.87 -13.99 3.67
CA ILE A 49 20.56 -13.30 4.77
C ILE A 49 19.57 -12.56 5.67
N SER A 50 18.64 -11.83 5.06
CA SER A 50 17.61 -11.08 5.80
C SER A 50 16.61 -12.03 6.48
N PHE A 51 16.24 -13.13 5.82
CA PHE A 51 15.36 -14.17 6.36
C PHE A 51 15.94 -14.86 7.59
N ILE A 52 17.27 -15.14 7.60
CA ILE A 52 17.97 -15.73 8.74
C ILE A 52 18.26 -14.67 9.83
N LYS A 53 18.11 -13.36 9.52
CA LYS A 53 18.43 -12.23 10.42
C LYS A 53 19.89 -12.22 10.86
N LEU A 54 20.80 -12.33 9.91
CA LEU A 54 22.23 -12.22 10.15
C LEU A 54 22.62 -10.75 10.35
N SER A 55 23.55 -10.49 11.29
CA SER A 55 23.90 -9.14 11.70
C SER A 55 25.09 -8.57 10.97
N ASP A 56 25.99 -9.42 10.48
CA ASP A 56 27.22 -9.00 9.81
C ASP A 56 27.26 -9.53 8.37
N VAL A 57 26.95 -8.62 7.44
CA VAL A 57 26.87 -8.94 6.01
C VAL A 57 28.18 -8.54 5.35
N ASN A 58 29.10 -9.51 5.24
CA ASN A 58 30.40 -9.35 4.55
C ASN A 58 30.60 -10.43 3.49
N ASP A 59 31.66 -10.31 2.71
CA ASP A 59 31.95 -11.25 1.61
C ASP A 59 32.12 -12.69 2.07
N ALA A 60 32.68 -12.90 3.28
CA ALA A 60 32.79 -14.25 3.85
C ALA A 60 31.41 -14.85 4.13
N MET A 61 30.50 -14.07 4.64
CA MET A 61 29.12 -14.48 4.89
C MET A 61 28.40 -14.83 3.58
N HIS A 62 28.49 -13.96 2.59
CA HIS A 62 27.92 -14.20 1.28
C HIS A 62 28.45 -15.47 0.65
N TYR A 63 29.77 -15.67 0.69
CA TYR A 63 30.36 -16.91 0.15
C TYR A 63 29.95 -18.16 0.92
N HIS A 64 29.88 -18.08 2.24
CA HIS A 64 29.49 -19.20 3.08
C HIS A 64 28.03 -19.63 2.77
N ILE A 65 27.11 -18.68 2.71
CA ILE A 65 25.71 -18.94 2.33
C ILE A 65 25.61 -19.48 0.90
N TYR A 66 26.36 -18.88 -0.03
CA TYR A 66 26.44 -19.37 -1.41
C TYR A 66 26.86 -20.84 -1.46
N SER A 67 27.93 -21.19 -0.76
CA SER A 67 28.50 -22.54 -0.79
C SER A 67 27.53 -23.61 -0.23
N ILE A 68 26.74 -23.26 0.78
CA ILE A 68 25.81 -24.20 1.45
C ILE A 68 24.48 -24.32 0.68
N HIS A 69 23.92 -23.18 0.24
CA HIS A 69 22.55 -23.18 -0.24
C HIS A 69 22.38 -23.05 -1.76
N PHE A 70 23.34 -22.45 -2.46
CA PHE A 70 23.17 -22.12 -3.88
C PHE A 70 24.16 -22.81 -4.82
N ALA A 71 25.38 -23.07 -4.38
CA ALA A 71 26.45 -23.57 -5.24
C ALA A 71 26.12 -24.92 -5.91
N GLU A 72 25.51 -25.85 -5.17
CA GLU A 72 25.11 -27.14 -5.72
C GLU A 72 24.02 -27.02 -6.78
N HIS A 73 23.05 -26.13 -6.56
CA HIS A 73 21.99 -25.86 -7.54
C HIS A 73 22.59 -25.28 -8.83
N ILE A 74 23.45 -24.26 -8.72
CA ILE A 74 24.12 -23.62 -9.85
C ILE A 74 24.97 -24.65 -10.61
N LYS A 75 25.75 -25.49 -9.92
CA LYS A 75 26.53 -26.60 -10.55
C LYS A 75 25.64 -27.53 -11.34
N LYS A 76 24.51 -27.94 -10.78
CA LYS A 76 23.55 -28.81 -11.49
C LYS A 76 23.00 -28.12 -12.74
N LEU A 77 22.73 -26.85 -12.73
CA LEU A 77 22.27 -26.10 -13.90
C LEU A 77 23.36 -25.99 -14.96
N ILE A 78 24.61 -25.69 -14.59
CA ILE A 78 25.75 -25.59 -15.46
C ILE A 78 25.94 -26.92 -16.19
N THR A 79 26.03 -28.02 -15.45
CA THR A 79 26.25 -29.39 -16.04
C THR A 79 25.07 -29.82 -16.89
N LYS A 80 23.85 -29.59 -16.45
CA LYS A 80 22.64 -30.06 -17.15
C LYS A 80 22.39 -29.38 -18.49
N TYR A 81 22.72 -28.08 -18.55
CA TYR A 81 22.41 -27.22 -19.71
C TYR A 81 23.65 -26.80 -20.50
N ASP A 82 24.79 -27.40 -20.20
CA ASP A 82 26.09 -27.13 -20.86
C ASP A 82 26.41 -25.63 -20.92
N ILE A 83 26.48 -25.01 -19.70
CA ILE A 83 26.71 -23.58 -19.55
C ILE A 83 28.19 -23.35 -19.26
N ASP A 84 28.85 -22.55 -20.10
CA ASP A 84 30.23 -22.12 -19.89
C ASP A 84 30.28 -20.96 -18.84
N TYR A 85 30.16 -21.31 -17.54
CA TYR A 85 30.23 -20.43 -16.44
C TYR A 85 31.21 -20.91 -15.38
N ASN A 86 32.14 -20.04 -15.00
CA ASN A 86 33.13 -20.36 -13.99
C ASN A 86 32.52 -20.20 -12.59
N ILE A 87 32.53 -21.27 -11.83
CA ILE A 87 32.01 -21.27 -10.46
C ILE A 87 32.90 -20.38 -9.60
N PRO A 88 32.30 -19.42 -8.85
CA PRO A 88 33.06 -18.52 -8.00
C PRO A 88 33.87 -19.25 -6.93
N GLU A 89 35.13 -18.88 -6.79
CA GLU A 89 36.00 -19.34 -5.71
C GLU A 89 35.86 -18.43 -4.47
N ARG A 90 36.33 -18.95 -3.33
CA ARG A 90 36.35 -18.17 -2.10
C ARG A 90 37.23 -16.93 -2.23
N PRO A 91 36.71 -15.71 -1.91
CA PRO A 91 37.51 -14.48 -1.96
C PRO A 91 38.73 -14.56 -1.01
N LYS A 92 39.91 -14.25 -1.51
CA LYS A 92 41.18 -14.39 -0.77
C LYS A 92 41.24 -13.55 0.52
N ASN A 93 40.53 -12.41 0.54
CA ASN A 93 40.49 -11.46 1.65
C ASN A 93 39.15 -11.49 2.41
N SER A 94 38.38 -12.58 2.29
CA SER A 94 37.13 -12.70 3.04
C SER A 94 37.43 -12.79 4.54
N GLY A 95 36.81 -11.91 5.33
CA GLY A 95 36.89 -11.92 6.79
C GLY A 95 36.40 -13.24 7.42
N THR A 96 36.42 -13.30 8.74
CA THR A 96 35.89 -14.44 9.50
C THR A 96 34.45 -14.16 9.91
N LEU A 97 33.65 -15.22 9.99
CA LEU A 97 32.27 -15.14 10.51
C LEU A 97 32.29 -14.83 12.01
N LYS A 98 31.36 -13.99 12.48
CA LYS A 98 31.13 -13.80 13.90
C LYS A 98 30.54 -15.09 14.49
N LYS A 99 30.95 -15.43 15.71
CA LYS A 99 30.46 -16.63 16.43
C LYS A 99 28.93 -16.67 16.56
N SER A 100 28.31 -15.49 16.76
CA SER A 100 26.84 -15.36 16.85
C SER A 100 26.13 -15.76 15.54
N ASP A 101 26.72 -15.43 14.41
CA ASP A 101 26.13 -15.69 13.10
C ASP A 101 26.43 -17.14 12.64
N SER A 102 27.60 -17.68 12.94
CA SER A 102 27.86 -19.13 12.79
C SER A 102 26.83 -19.98 13.56
N PHE A 103 26.58 -19.62 14.82
CA PHE A 103 25.58 -20.31 15.63
C PHE A 103 24.16 -20.23 15.04
N LYS A 104 23.76 -19.09 14.49
CA LYS A 104 22.46 -18.95 13.81
C LYS A 104 22.36 -19.80 12.54
N LEU A 105 23.44 -19.91 11.78
CA LEU A 105 23.50 -20.74 10.57
C LEU A 105 23.44 -22.23 10.90
N GLU A 106 24.17 -22.67 11.93
CA GLU A 106 24.22 -24.06 12.36
C GLU A 106 22.89 -24.56 12.97
N ASN A 107 22.17 -23.64 13.66
CA ASN A 107 20.90 -23.99 14.32
C ASN A 107 19.65 -23.73 13.45
N LYS A 108 19.78 -23.18 12.25
CA LYS A 108 18.66 -23.09 11.31
C LYS A 108 18.48 -24.40 10.60
N ASP A 109 17.33 -25.03 10.85
CA ASP A 109 16.93 -26.26 10.20
C ASP A 109 16.90 -26.02 8.67
N LYS A 110 17.67 -26.82 7.92
CA LYS A 110 17.69 -26.78 6.45
C LYS A 110 16.28 -26.99 5.91
N ASN A 111 15.50 -27.86 6.51
CA ASN A 111 14.11 -28.10 6.13
C ASN A 111 13.25 -26.86 6.27
N TYR A 112 13.50 -25.99 7.27
CA TYR A 112 12.78 -24.74 7.43
C TYR A 112 13.08 -23.75 6.29
N ILE A 113 14.33 -23.68 5.83
CA ILE A 113 14.72 -22.84 4.68
C ILE A 113 14.12 -23.42 3.41
N ASP A 114 14.23 -24.73 3.18
CA ASP A 114 13.71 -25.39 1.99
C ASP A 114 12.18 -25.25 1.87
N ASN A 115 11.44 -25.36 2.97
CA ASN A 115 9.99 -25.15 3.01
C ASN A 115 9.57 -23.69 2.73
N ASN A 116 10.45 -22.73 2.97
CA ASN A 116 10.22 -21.30 2.72
C ASN A 116 10.96 -20.79 1.48
N SER A 117 11.61 -21.65 0.70
CA SER A 117 12.42 -21.24 -0.46
C SER A 117 11.65 -20.40 -1.48
N GLY A 118 10.37 -20.68 -1.69
CA GLY A 118 9.49 -19.91 -2.59
C GLY A 118 9.23 -18.46 -2.15
N HIS A 119 9.57 -18.09 -0.91
CA HIS A 119 9.45 -16.75 -0.36
C HIS A 119 10.80 -16.02 -0.22
N ILE A 120 11.90 -16.68 -0.58
CA ILE A 120 13.25 -16.16 -0.49
C ILE A 120 13.74 -15.78 -1.89
N TYR A 121 14.09 -14.52 -2.06
CA TYR A 121 14.39 -13.92 -3.35
C TYR A 121 15.53 -14.61 -4.10
N ASP A 122 16.60 -14.98 -3.40
CA ASP A 122 17.74 -15.71 -3.98
C ASP A 122 17.31 -17.01 -4.64
N PHE A 123 16.43 -17.80 -4.01
CA PHE A 123 15.89 -19.03 -4.59
C PHE A 123 14.95 -18.76 -5.76
N THR A 124 14.15 -17.69 -5.68
CA THR A 124 13.26 -17.28 -6.77
C THR A 124 14.03 -16.88 -8.03
N ILE A 125 15.18 -16.20 -7.86
CA ILE A 125 16.10 -15.93 -8.99
C ILE A 125 16.58 -17.25 -9.62
N LEU A 126 17.05 -18.20 -8.83
CA LEU A 126 17.53 -19.48 -9.32
C LEU A 126 16.43 -20.34 -9.98
N GLU A 127 15.21 -20.26 -9.46
CA GLU A 127 14.04 -20.88 -10.07
C GLU A 127 13.71 -20.25 -11.43
N ALA A 128 13.69 -18.92 -11.52
CA ALA A 128 13.48 -18.21 -12.78
C ALA A 128 14.55 -18.57 -13.81
N ILE A 129 15.83 -18.64 -13.42
CA ILE A 129 16.92 -19.11 -14.26
C ILE A 129 16.67 -20.56 -14.74
N THR A 130 16.26 -21.43 -13.82
CA THR A 130 15.93 -22.82 -14.15
C THR A 130 14.83 -22.90 -15.20
N HIS A 131 13.80 -22.08 -15.07
CA HIS A 131 12.71 -21.99 -16.05
C HIS A 131 13.16 -21.44 -17.40
N VAL A 132 14.03 -20.41 -17.43
CA VAL A 132 14.64 -19.91 -18.68
C VAL A 132 15.34 -21.04 -19.41
N LEU A 133 16.28 -21.71 -18.75
CA LEU A 133 17.09 -22.78 -19.33
C LEU A 133 16.26 -23.99 -19.80
N LYS A 134 15.34 -24.45 -18.94
CA LYS A 134 14.45 -25.59 -19.25
C LYS A 134 13.57 -25.34 -20.47
N ASN A 135 12.97 -24.16 -20.56
CA ASN A 135 12.07 -23.84 -21.67
C ASN A 135 12.86 -23.57 -22.95
N LYS A 136 14.03 -22.93 -22.83
CA LYS A 136 14.89 -22.70 -23.99
C LYS A 136 15.38 -23.99 -24.62
N THR A 137 15.85 -24.94 -23.82
CA THR A 137 16.27 -26.28 -24.31
C THR A 137 15.14 -27.04 -24.99
N LYS A 138 13.89 -26.81 -24.56
CA LYS A 138 12.70 -27.41 -25.18
C LYS A 138 12.15 -26.62 -26.36
N LEU A 139 12.85 -25.57 -26.81
CA LEU A 139 12.41 -24.64 -27.85
C LEU A 139 11.01 -23.99 -27.57
N ASN A 140 10.62 -23.92 -26.31
CA ASN A 140 9.35 -23.37 -25.90
C ASN A 140 9.49 -21.83 -25.73
N LYS A 141 8.72 -21.06 -26.48
CA LYS A 141 8.71 -19.57 -26.46
C LYS A 141 8.51 -18.97 -25.07
N ARG A 142 7.95 -19.73 -24.11
CA ARG A 142 7.74 -19.28 -22.74
C ARG A 142 9.05 -18.96 -21.99
N TRP A 143 10.22 -19.36 -22.49
CA TRP A 143 11.50 -18.93 -21.94
C TRP A 143 11.65 -17.39 -21.92
N LYS A 144 11.06 -16.68 -22.92
CA LYS A 144 11.10 -15.22 -23.01
C LYS A 144 10.35 -14.55 -21.85
N TYR A 145 9.23 -15.13 -21.40
CA TYR A 145 8.51 -14.68 -20.20
C TYR A 145 9.41 -14.76 -18.96
N PHE A 146 10.05 -15.90 -18.72
CA PHE A 146 10.94 -16.06 -17.58
C PHE A 146 12.20 -15.20 -17.67
N TYR A 147 12.72 -15.01 -18.88
CA TYR A 147 13.83 -14.09 -19.13
C TYR A 147 13.43 -12.64 -18.80
N TYR A 148 12.28 -12.18 -19.26
CA TYR A 148 11.75 -10.87 -18.92
C TYR A 148 11.58 -10.71 -17.40
N THR A 149 10.97 -11.69 -16.75
CA THR A 149 10.81 -11.70 -15.28
C THR A 149 12.18 -11.57 -14.60
N LEU A 150 13.15 -12.39 -15.01
CA LEU A 150 14.52 -12.36 -14.47
C LEU A 150 15.21 -11.00 -14.68
N SER A 151 15.01 -10.37 -15.84
CA SER A 151 15.58 -9.04 -16.12
C SER A 151 14.96 -7.94 -15.25
N GLN A 152 13.65 -8.00 -15.01
CA GLN A 152 12.96 -7.07 -14.14
C GLN A 152 13.29 -7.29 -12.65
N MET A 153 13.54 -8.53 -12.25
CA MET A 153 14.03 -8.83 -10.89
C MET A 153 15.37 -8.13 -10.58
N LYS A 154 16.23 -7.96 -11.58
CA LYS A 154 17.52 -7.23 -11.42
C LYS A 154 17.31 -5.77 -10.96
N ILE A 155 16.19 -5.15 -11.33
CA ILE A 155 15.87 -3.74 -11.05
C ILE A 155 15.27 -3.57 -9.65
N GLN A 156 14.83 -4.65 -9.01
CA GLN A 156 14.19 -4.59 -7.69
C GLN A 156 15.20 -4.25 -6.58
N SER A 157 14.77 -3.42 -5.63
CA SER A 157 15.63 -2.93 -4.52
C SER A 157 15.64 -3.89 -3.34
N ILE A 158 15.87 -5.20 -3.57
CA ILE A 158 15.96 -6.18 -2.48
C ILE A 158 17.34 -6.08 -1.82
N LYS A 159 17.35 -5.92 -0.49
CA LYS A 159 18.58 -5.80 0.28
C LYS A 159 19.24 -7.15 0.51
N ASN A 160 20.57 -7.16 0.51
CA ASN A 160 21.40 -8.29 0.91
C ASN A 160 21.18 -9.57 0.08
N VAL A 161 20.76 -9.43 -1.18
CA VAL A 161 20.75 -10.56 -2.12
C VAL A 161 22.17 -11.06 -2.31
N ASN A 162 22.34 -12.36 -2.41
CA ASN A 162 23.67 -12.97 -2.53
C ASN A 162 24.35 -12.54 -3.84
N PRO A 163 25.54 -11.89 -3.79
CA PRO A 163 26.23 -11.39 -4.99
C PRO A 163 26.52 -12.48 -6.01
N PHE A 164 26.86 -13.68 -5.59
CA PHE A 164 27.18 -14.82 -6.48
C PHE A 164 25.93 -15.30 -7.24
N VAL A 165 24.76 -15.20 -6.65
CA VAL A 165 23.49 -15.46 -7.33
C VAL A 165 23.19 -14.37 -8.36
N ILE A 166 23.48 -13.11 -8.03
CA ILE A 166 23.35 -11.98 -8.96
C ILE A 166 24.33 -12.09 -10.13
N GLU A 167 25.57 -12.46 -9.87
CA GLU A 167 26.57 -12.67 -10.92
C GLU A 167 26.10 -13.75 -11.90
N PHE A 168 25.59 -14.86 -11.41
CA PHE A 168 25.05 -15.91 -12.27
C PHE A 168 23.79 -15.43 -13.02
N GLN A 169 22.92 -14.67 -12.38
CA GLN A 169 21.77 -14.02 -13.03
C GLN A 169 22.22 -13.13 -14.20
N ASN A 170 23.21 -12.26 -13.95
CA ASN A 170 23.75 -11.37 -14.98
C ASN A 170 24.32 -12.15 -16.15
N TYR A 171 25.11 -13.19 -15.88
CA TYR A 171 25.65 -14.04 -16.92
C TYR A 171 24.55 -14.66 -17.81
N ILE A 172 23.49 -15.17 -17.23
CA ILE A 172 22.37 -15.76 -18.00
C ILE A 172 21.64 -14.69 -18.81
N LEU A 173 21.44 -13.50 -18.24
CA LEU A 173 20.80 -12.39 -18.95
C LEU A 173 21.65 -11.95 -20.15
N ASP A 174 22.95 -11.78 -19.97
CA ASP A 174 23.86 -11.34 -21.04
C ASP A 174 23.96 -12.40 -22.15
N LYS A 175 24.00 -13.66 -21.79
CA LYS A 175 24.06 -14.79 -22.75
C LYS A 175 22.85 -14.82 -23.70
N PHE A 176 21.65 -14.53 -23.19
CA PHE A 176 20.41 -14.65 -23.98
C PHE A 176 19.85 -13.30 -24.45
N LEU A 177 20.46 -12.18 -24.09
CA LEU A 177 20.06 -10.86 -24.53
C LEU A 177 19.89 -10.73 -26.06
N PRO A 178 20.82 -11.25 -26.90
CA PRO A 178 20.70 -11.10 -28.36
C PRO A 178 19.47 -11.78 -28.96
N GLU A 179 18.85 -12.70 -28.26
CA GLU A 179 17.67 -13.43 -28.72
C GLU A 179 16.35 -12.86 -28.23
N MET A 180 16.42 -11.82 -27.39
CA MET A 180 15.23 -11.10 -26.92
C MET A 180 14.84 -9.99 -27.87
N ASP A 181 13.56 -9.98 -28.21
CA ASP A 181 12.96 -8.96 -29.07
C ASP A 181 11.95 -8.14 -28.27
N VAL A 182 12.07 -6.82 -28.34
CA VAL A 182 11.17 -5.86 -27.69
C VAL A 182 9.73 -6.05 -28.16
N ASN A 183 9.51 -6.36 -29.44
CA ASN A 183 8.16 -6.58 -29.98
C ASN A 183 7.47 -7.75 -29.26
N THR A 184 8.21 -8.81 -28.95
CA THR A 184 7.66 -9.92 -28.14
C THR A 184 7.15 -9.45 -26.76
N ILE A 185 7.83 -8.50 -26.12
CA ILE A 185 7.41 -7.94 -24.83
C ILE A 185 6.13 -7.11 -24.99
N ILE A 186 6.08 -6.29 -26.03
CA ILE A 186 4.91 -5.43 -26.31
C ILE A 186 3.67 -6.27 -26.62
N GLU A 187 3.80 -7.26 -27.51
CA GLU A 187 2.71 -8.17 -27.88
C GLU A 187 2.15 -8.98 -26.70
N ASN A 188 2.99 -9.28 -25.71
CA ASN A 188 2.61 -10.06 -24.53
C ASN A 188 2.58 -9.22 -23.24
N ALA A 189 2.46 -7.88 -23.32
CA ALA A 189 2.58 -6.99 -22.19
C ALA A 189 1.61 -7.33 -21.04
N GLN A 190 0.40 -7.76 -21.36
CA GLN A 190 -0.56 -8.16 -20.33
C GLN A 190 -0.07 -9.34 -19.50
N GLU A 191 0.51 -10.37 -20.11
CA GLU A 191 1.04 -11.54 -19.38
C GLU A 191 2.37 -11.22 -18.70
N TYR A 192 3.26 -10.49 -19.39
CA TYR A 192 4.62 -10.25 -18.94
C TYR A 192 4.72 -9.19 -17.83
N ILE A 193 3.84 -8.21 -17.85
CA ILE A 193 3.86 -7.06 -16.94
C ILE A 193 2.69 -7.12 -15.95
N GLU A 194 1.44 -7.05 -16.46
CA GLU A 194 0.26 -6.85 -15.60
C GLU A 194 -0.12 -8.09 -14.79
N LYS A 195 0.08 -9.30 -15.35
CA LYS A 195 -0.28 -10.58 -14.72
C LYS A 195 0.93 -11.37 -14.23
N ASN A 196 2.11 -10.75 -14.20
CA ASN A 196 3.32 -11.42 -13.74
C ASN A 196 3.37 -11.47 -12.22
N HIS A 197 2.87 -12.55 -11.63
CA HIS A 197 2.77 -12.73 -10.20
C HIS A 197 4.11 -12.58 -9.46
N CYS A 198 5.21 -13.02 -10.07
CA CYS A 198 6.54 -12.88 -9.49
C CYS A 198 6.91 -11.40 -9.36
N LEU A 199 6.73 -10.61 -10.42
CA LEU A 199 7.03 -9.18 -10.40
C LEU A 199 6.08 -8.41 -9.48
N ILE A 200 4.79 -8.75 -9.47
CA ILE A 200 3.81 -8.14 -8.56
C ILE A 200 4.21 -8.41 -7.11
N HIS A 201 4.65 -9.62 -6.81
CA HIS A 201 5.04 -10.01 -5.44
C HIS A 201 6.26 -9.23 -4.94
N TYR A 202 7.26 -8.99 -5.81
CA TYR A 202 8.52 -8.32 -5.43
C TYR A 202 8.58 -6.84 -5.83
N SER A 203 7.58 -6.31 -6.53
CA SER A 203 7.57 -4.90 -6.90
C SER A 203 7.41 -4.00 -5.67
N ASP A 204 8.21 -2.95 -5.58
CA ASP A 204 7.96 -1.87 -4.65
C ASP A 204 6.65 -1.17 -5.03
N VAL A 205 5.69 -1.15 -4.13
CA VAL A 205 4.48 -0.36 -4.33
C VAL A 205 4.83 1.10 -4.09
N LYS A 206 4.70 1.89 -5.15
CA LYS A 206 4.94 3.34 -5.13
C LYS A 206 3.63 4.07 -5.37
N LEU A 207 3.52 5.25 -4.79
CA LEU A 207 2.43 6.15 -5.14
C LEU A 207 2.45 6.44 -6.64
N TYR A 208 1.30 6.40 -7.27
CA TYR A 208 1.16 6.84 -8.66
C TYR A 208 1.50 8.33 -8.80
N GLY A 209 1.97 8.74 -9.97
CA GLY A 209 2.30 10.15 -10.26
C GLY A 209 1.15 11.09 -9.88
N HIS A 210 -0.06 10.78 -10.33
CA HIS A 210 -1.26 11.58 -10.01
C HIS A 210 -1.58 11.68 -8.50
N GLN A 211 -1.24 10.66 -7.69
CA GLN A 211 -1.40 10.73 -6.22
C GLN A 211 -0.34 11.65 -5.61
N LYS A 212 0.91 11.55 -6.09
CA LYS A 212 1.99 12.46 -5.66
C LYS A 212 1.66 13.91 -6.00
N ASP A 213 1.14 14.15 -7.20
CA ASP A 213 0.72 15.49 -7.64
C ASP A 213 -0.40 16.04 -6.74
N LEU A 214 -1.42 15.23 -6.45
CA LEU A 214 -2.50 15.60 -5.53
C LEU A 214 -1.94 15.99 -4.15
N PHE A 215 -1.11 15.14 -3.56
CA PHE A 215 -0.52 15.42 -2.27
C PHE A 215 0.39 16.65 -2.28
N ASN A 216 1.16 16.87 -3.34
CA ASN A 216 2.01 18.05 -3.49
C ASN A 216 1.21 19.35 -3.59
N ILE A 217 0.04 19.36 -4.23
CA ILE A 217 -0.84 20.53 -4.29
C ILE A 217 -1.24 20.97 -2.89
N PHE A 218 -1.56 20.02 -2.02
CA PHE A 218 -2.03 20.29 -0.66
C PHE A 218 -0.90 20.32 0.40
N ASN A 219 0.32 19.91 0.06
CA ASN A 219 1.47 19.90 0.98
C ASN A 219 2.09 21.30 1.19
N LYS A 220 1.82 22.25 0.32
CA LYS A 220 2.29 23.61 0.52
C LYS A 220 1.47 24.23 1.67
N PRO A 221 2.09 24.54 2.83
CA PRO A 221 1.38 25.26 3.87
C PRO A 221 0.79 26.51 3.22
N LEU A 222 -0.52 26.71 3.40
CA LEU A 222 -1.14 27.98 3.11
C LEU A 222 -0.36 28.98 3.95
N GLN A 223 0.51 29.77 3.30
CA GLN A 223 1.33 30.75 4.02
C GLN A 223 0.40 31.61 4.86
N PRO A 224 0.67 31.78 6.17
CA PRO A 224 -0.03 32.76 6.95
C PRO A 224 0.11 34.08 6.21
N ILE A 225 -0.99 34.76 5.95
CA ILE A 225 -0.96 36.07 5.33
C ILE A 225 -0.48 37.00 6.42
N ASP A 226 0.82 37.31 6.46
CA ASP A 226 1.45 38.27 7.38
C ASP A 226 1.07 39.74 7.07
N LYS A 227 -0.03 39.99 6.37
CA LYS A 227 -0.57 41.33 6.14
C LYS A 227 -1.92 41.45 6.79
N PRO A 228 -2.21 42.59 7.47
CA PRO A 228 -3.53 42.84 8.00
C PRO A 228 -4.55 42.76 6.86
N ILE A 229 -5.48 41.83 7.01
CA ILE A 229 -6.51 41.53 6.02
C ILE A 229 -7.41 42.72 5.96
N ASP A 230 -7.43 43.40 4.81
CA ASP A 230 -8.51 44.34 4.48
C ASP A 230 -9.80 43.52 4.44
N THR A 231 -10.65 43.72 5.46
CA THR A 231 -11.85 42.95 5.72
C THR A 231 -12.88 42.98 4.57
N ASN A 232 -12.64 43.79 3.54
CA ASN A 232 -13.49 43.92 2.38
C ASN A 232 -13.06 43.09 1.14
N LYS A 233 -11.95 42.37 1.24
CA LYS A 233 -11.51 41.45 0.20
C LYS A 233 -11.22 40.07 0.79
N TYR A 234 -12.25 39.27 1.02
CA TYR A 234 -12.12 37.84 1.19
C TYR A 234 -11.66 37.20 -0.12
N THR A 235 -10.41 37.32 -0.47
CA THR A 235 -9.76 36.43 -1.38
C THR A 235 -9.26 35.22 -0.59
N SER A 236 -10.20 34.43 -0.06
CA SER A 236 -9.85 33.07 0.30
C SER A 236 -9.44 32.39 -1.00
N ARG A 237 -8.18 31.98 -1.12
CA ARG A 237 -7.75 31.12 -2.22
C ARG A 237 -8.45 29.77 -2.05
N LYS A 238 -9.66 29.66 -2.58
CA LYS A 238 -10.37 28.41 -2.70
C LYS A 238 -9.65 27.62 -3.77
N ASN A 239 -8.93 26.59 -3.40
CA ASN A 239 -8.28 25.68 -4.33
C ASN A 239 -9.31 24.62 -4.73
N LEU A 240 -9.94 24.78 -5.90
CA LEU A 240 -10.70 23.71 -6.51
C LEU A 240 -9.74 22.84 -7.34
N VAL A 241 -9.65 21.56 -7.02
CA VAL A 241 -8.82 20.59 -7.72
C VAL A 241 -9.71 19.54 -8.36
N LEU A 242 -9.68 19.45 -9.69
CA LEU A 242 -10.30 18.36 -10.42
C LEU A 242 -9.28 17.20 -10.53
N TYR A 243 -9.57 16.10 -9.84
CA TYR A 243 -8.70 14.94 -9.78
C TYR A 243 -9.16 13.84 -10.72
N ILE A 244 -8.51 13.72 -11.87
CA ILE A 244 -8.81 12.72 -12.91
C ILE A 244 -7.69 11.67 -12.91
N ALA A 245 -8.06 10.40 -12.74
CA ALA A 245 -7.12 9.28 -12.80
C ALA A 245 -7.85 8.00 -13.27
N PRO A 246 -7.15 7.01 -13.83
CA PRO A 246 -7.75 5.73 -14.22
C PRO A 246 -8.48 5.04 -13.07
N THR A 247 -9.43 4.18 -13.38
CA THR A 247 -10.09 3.31 -12.40
C THR A 247 -9.07 2.38 -11.73
N ALA A 248 -9.35 1.97 -10.50
CA ALA A 248 -8.48 1.09 -9.70
C ALA A 248 -7.08 1.64 -9.34
N THR A 249 -6.83 2.93 -9.52
CA THR A 249 -5.55 3.57 -9.14
C THR A 249 -5.56 4.20 -7.74
N GLY A 250 -6.56 3.85 -6.92
CA GLY A 250 -6.63 4.28 -5.52
C GLY A 250 -7.11 5.72 -5.29
N LYS A 251 -7.89 6.31 -6.24
CA LYS A 251 -8.51 7.64 -6.04
C LYS A 251 -9.27 7.74 -4.72
N THR A 252 -10.17 6.79 -4.47
CA THR A 252 -11.01 6.75 -3.28
C THR A 252 -10.22 6.62 -1.97
N LEU A 253 -8.98 6.12 -2.02
CA LEU A 253 -8.09 6.01 -0.86
C LEU A 253 -7.28 7.28 -0.60
N SER A 254 -7.23 8.25 -1.54
CA SER A 254 -6.47 9.49 -1.40
C SER A 254 -6.84 10.33 -0.15
N PRO A 255 -8.09 10.34 0.34
CA PRO A 255 -8.45 10.96 1.61
C PRO A 255 -7.61 10.50 2.81
N LEU A 256 -7.11 9.25 2.80
CA LEU A 256 -6.24 8.74 3.86
C LEU A 256 -4.90 9.50 3.93
N GLY A 257 -4.34 9.83 2.77
CA GLY A 257 -3.12 10.63 2.68
C GLY A 257 -3.36 12.11 3.02
N LEU A 258 -4.44 12.69 2.49
CA LEU A 258 -4.82 14.08 2.79
C LEU A 258 -5.09 14.29 4.28
N SER A 259 -5.62 13.29 4.98
CA SER A 259 -5.90 13.36 6.41
C SER A 259 -4.65 13.44 7.31
N GLN A 260 -3.43 13.36 6.75
CA GLN A 260 -2.20 13.64 7.49
C GLN A 260 -2.06 15.11 7.88
N SER A 261 -2.58 16.02 7.05
CA SER A 261 -2.42 17.46 7.24
C SER A 261 -3.75 18.22 7.37
N TYR A 262 -4.83 17.60 6.94
CA TYR A 262 -6.15 18.22 6.91
C TYR A 262 -7.22 17.34 7.55
N LYS A 263 -8.31 17.95 7.98
CA LYS A 263 -9.56 17.26 8.29
C LYS A 263 -10.34 17.07 7.00
N VAL A 264 -10.73 15.84 6.70
CA VAL A 264 -11.34 15.50 5.40
C VAL A 264 -12.84 15.25 5.56
N ILE A 265 -13.64 15.93 4.75
CA ILE A 265 -15.06 15.63 4.55
C ILE A 265 -15.14 14.83 3.24
N PHE A 266 -15.38 13.52 3.35
CA PHE A 266 -15.52 12.64 2.20
C PHE A 266 -17.00 12.48 1.85
N VAL A 267 -17.36 12.89 0.63
CA VAL A 267 -18.74 12.85 0.14
C VAL A 267 -18.84 11.82 -0.98
N CYS A 268 -19.70 10.83 -0.82
CA CYS A 268 -19.90 9.79 -1.82
C CYS A 268 -21.36 9.66 -2.24
N ALA A 269 -21.60 9.50 -3.54
CA ALA A 269 -22.92 9.18 -4.08
C ALA A 269 -23.27 7.71 -3.82
N ALA A 270 -22.27 6.83 -3.90
CA ALA A 270 -22.44 5.39 -3.74
C ALA A 270 -22.01 4.95 -2.32
N ARG A 271 -22.98 4.47 -1.54
CA ARG A 271 -22.78 4.06 -0.15
C ARG A 271 -21.66 3.03 0.05
N HIS A 272 -21.56 2.04 -0.83
CA HIS A 272 -20.54 1.00 -0.73
C HIS A 272 -19.11 1.56 -0.83
N VAL A 273 -18.91 2.67 -1.54
CA VAL A 273 -17.62 3.36 -1.65
C VAL A 273 -17.22 3.97 -0.31
N GLY A 274 -18.17 4.64 0.34
CA GLY A 274 -17.95 5.19 1.70
C GLY A 274 -17.65 4.10 2.73
N ILE A 275 -18.34 2.95 2.65
CA ILE A 275 -18.09 1.78 3.52
C ILE A 275 -16.68 1.21 3.27
N ALA A 276 -16.26 1.08 2.01
CA ALA A 276 -14.93 0.59 1.66
C ALA A 276 -13.83 1.53 2.18
N LEU A 277 -13.98 2.85 1.98
CA LEU A 277 -13.04 3.82 2.56
C LEU A 277 -13.01 3.74 4.09
N SER A 278 -14.16 3.57 4.72
CA SER A 278 -14.27 3.44 6.17
C SER A 278 -13.45 2.28 6.71
N LYS A 279 -13.59 1.11 6.10
CA LYS A 279 -12.82 -0.10 6.44
C LYS A 279 -11.32 0.14 6.33
N SER A 280 -10.88 0.76 5.24
CA SER A 280 -9.47 1.10 5.01
C SER A 280 -8.97 2.13 6.03
N ALA A 281 -9.76 3.16 6.34
CA ALA A 281 -9.42 4.19 7.31
C ALA A 281 -9.28 3.64 8.73
N ILE A 282 -10.22 2.80 9.17
CA ILE A 282 -10.16 2.14 10.48
C ILE A 282 -8.94 1.23 10.57
N SER A 283 -8.69 0.43 9.51
CA SER A 283 -7.52 -0.44 9.45
C SER A 283 -6.20 0.36 9.52
N ALA A 284 -6.18 1.58 8.95
CA ALA A 284 -5.05 2.51 9.07
C ALA A 284 -4.97 3.24 10.43
N GLY A 285 -5.88 2.97 11.36
CA GLY A 285 -5.92 3.61 12.67
C GLY A 285 -6.45 5.04 12.67
N LYS A 286 -7.13 5.47 11.59
CA LYS A 286 -7.73 6.81 11.49
C LYS A 286 -8.97 6.94 12.35
N LYS A 287 -9.17 8.14 12.90
CA LYS A 287 -10.37 8.48 13.66
C LYS A 287 -11.44 9.02 12.74
N ILE A 288 -12.45 8.22 12.51
CA ILE A 288 -13.52 8.52 11.55
C ILE A 288 -14.86 8.78 12.20
N ALA A 289 -15.69 9.53 11.48
CA ALA A 289 -17.09 9.75 11.79
C ALA A 289 -17.98 9.44 10.59
N PHE A 290 -19.23 9.15 10.84
CA PHE A 290 -20.23 8.81 9.83
C PHE A 290 -21.38 9.82 9.80
N GLY A 291 -21.65 10.34 8.60
CA GLY A 291 -22.74 11.22 8.29
C GLY A 291 -23.76 10.59 7.32
N PHE A 292 -23.92 9.27 7.28
CA PHE A 292 -24.93 8.63 6.45
C PHE A 292 -26.34 8.81 7.04
N GLY A 293 -27.27 9.34 6.25
CA GLY A 293 -28.66 9.52 6.64
C GLY A 293 -28.83 10.47 7.84
N CYS A 294 -27.94 11.46 7.96
CA CYS A 294 -27.97 12.46 9.01
C CYS A 294 -28.67 13.74 8.55
N GLY A 295 -29.69 14.16 9.31
CA GLY A 295 -30.41 15.42 9.05
C GLY A 295 -29.69 16.64 9.62
N ASP A 296 -29.02 16.48 10.73
CA ASP A 296 -28.28 17.54 11.40
C ASP A 296 -26.96 17.05 12.03
N ALA A 297 -26.18 17.96 12.58
CA ALA A 297 -24.87 17.67 13.16
C ALA A 297 -24.92 16.73 14.38
N THR A 298 -26.05 16.68 15.10
CA THR A 298 -26.22 15.83 16.29
C THR A 298 -26.41 14.34 15.94
N ASP A 299 -26.73 14.07 14.69
CA ASP A 299 -26.91 12.73 14.16
C ASP A 299 -25.58 12.03 13.83
N ILE A 300 -24.50 12.76 13.73
CA ILE A 300 -23.16 12.25 13.38
C ILE A 300 -22.70 11.18 14.38
N ARG A 301 -22.13 10.09 13.88
CA ARG A 301 -21.66 8.96 14.68
C ARG A 301 -20.14 8.85 14.63
N LEU A 302 -19.50 8.86 15.81
CA LEU A 302 -18.05 8.70 15.94
C LEU A 302 -17.68 7.22 16.09
N HIS A 303 -16.96 6.66 15.11
CA HIS A 303 -16.54 5.26 15.16
C HIS A 303 -15.61 5.00 16.37
N TYR A 304 -14.58 5.82 16.56
CA TYR A 304 -13.59 5.61 17.62
C TYR A 304 -14.18 5.74 19.04
N ALA A 305 -15.28 6.46 19.20
CA ALA A 305 -15.98 6.54 20.49
C ALA A 305 -16.86 5.31 20.76
N ALA A 306 -17.37 4.68 19.70
CA ALA A 306 -18.18 3.45 19.79
C ALA A 306 -17.34 2.18 19.90
N ALA A 307 -16.13 2.22 19.33
CA ALA A 307 -15.24 1.05 19.21
C ALA A 307 -14.31 0.83 20.41
N HIS A 308 -14.41 1.59 21.49
CA HIS A 308 -13.59 1.39 22.67
C HIS A 308 -13.92 0.07 23.39
N SER A 309 -13.32 -1.01 22.89
CA SER A 309 -13.11 -2.21 23.70
C SER A 309 -11.91 -1.94 24.61
N TYR A 310 -12.15 -1.76 25.89
CA TYR A 310 -11.10 -1.67 26.89
C TYR A 310 -10.50 -3.04 27.12
N VAL A 311 -9.21 -3.17 26.86
CA VAL A 311 -8.43 -4.30 27.35
C VAL A 311 -8.00 -3.97 28.79
N LYS A 312 -8.59 -4.61 29.78
CA LYS A 312 -8.07 -4.60 31.15
C LYS A 312 -7.29 -5.88 31.37
N HIS A 313 -6.14 -5.75 31.98
CA HIS A 313 -5.41 -6.90 32.50
C HIS A 313 -5.95 -7.23 33.90
N ASP A 314 -6.25 -8.50 34.15
CA ASP A 314 -6.58 -8.94 35.50
C ASP A 314 -5.32 -8.95 36.40
N LYS A 315 -5.51 -9.25 37.66
CA LYS A 315 -4.40 -9.32 38.64
C LYS A 315 -3.34 -10.38 38.31
N THR A 316 -3.60 -11.22 37.30
CA THR A 316 -2.69 -12.28 36.80
C THR A 316 -2.04 -11.90 35.48
N GLY A 317 -2.30 -10.69 34.96
CA GLY A 317 -1.76 -10.20 33.67
C GLY A 317 -2.50 -10.74 32.42
N ARG A 318 -3.66 -11.38 32.59
CA ARG A 318 -4.45 -11.93 31.49
C ARG A 318 -5.34 -10.84 30.88
N GLU A 319 -5.32 -10.71 29.55
CA GLU A 319 -6.17 -9.75 28.84
C GLU A 319 -7.66 -10.13 28.94
N ILE A 320 -8.45 -9.27 29.56
CA ILE A 320 -9.92 -9.38 29.59
C ILE A 320 -10.49 -8.30 28.67
N LYS A 321 -11.12 -8.72 27.56
CA LYS A 321 -11.82 -7.82 26.64
C LYS A 321 -13.22 -7.53 27.18
N TYR A 322 -13.45 -6.32 27.64
CA TYR A 322 -14.79 -5.84 27.95
C TYR A 322 -15.39 -5.14 26.72
N LYS A 323 -16.52 -5.66 26.22
CA LYS A 323 -17.43 -4.89 25.37
C LYS A 323 -18.34 -4.08 26.30
N ASP A 324 -18.03 -2.82 26.49
CA ASP A 324 -18.88 -1.91 27.25
C ASP A 324 -20.08 -1.50 26.37
N GLY A 325 -21.16 -2.28 26.43
CA GLY A 325 -22.35 -2.15 25.57
C GLY A 325 -23.23 -0.95 25.89
N ASN A 326 -22.91 -0.12 26.89
CA ASN A 326 -23.84 0.91 27.41
C ASN A 326 -23.23 2.30 27.67
N LYS A 327 -22.03 2.61 27.23
CA LYS A 327 -21.57 4.00 27.29
C LYS A 327 -22.28 4.80 26.21
N LYS A 328 -23.02 5.85 26.64
CA LYS A 328 -23.48 6.91 25.74
C LYS A 328 -22.24 7.40 24.99
N VAL A 329 -22.20 7.17 23.68
CA VAL A 329 -21.17 7.68 22.80
C VAL A 329 -21.25 9.20 22.87
N ASP A 330 -20.22 9.83 23.40
CA ASP A 330 -20.11 11.28 23.38
C ASP A 330 -19.78 11.73 21.95
N ASN A 331 -20.80 12.12 21.21
CA ASN A 331 -20.66 12.68 19.87
C ASN A 331 -20.31 14.18 19.91
N SER A 332 -20.08 14.75 21.10
CA SER A 332 -19.84 16.17 21.27
C SER A 332 -18.43 16.59 20.88
N ASP A 333 -17.43 15.68 20.92
CA ASP A 333 -16.03 16.04 20.62
C ASP A 333 -15.60 15.58 19.21
N GLY A 334 -15.86 16.42 18.22
CA GLY A 334 -15.43 16.21 16.84
C GLY A 334 -14.00 16.65 16.52
N SER A 335 -13.28 17.24 17.48
CA SER A 335 -11.92 17.75 17.26
C SER A 335 -10.92 16.65 16.85
N LYS A 336 -11.17 15.42 17.29
CA LYS A 336 -10.32 14.25 16.99
C LYS A 336 -10.64 13.59 15.65
N VAL A 337 -11.76 13.93 15.01
CA VAL A 337 -12.12 13.35 13.71
C VAL A 337 -11.10 13.75 12.67
N GLU A 338 -10.55 12.79 11.97
CA GLU A 338 -9.63 12.97 10.83
C GLU A 338 -10.39 12.96 9.51
N ILE A 339 -11.34 12.03 9.37
CA ILE A 339 -12.17 11.89 8.18
C ILE A 339 -13.63 11.68 8.60
N ILE A 340 -14.52 12.49 8.07
CA ILE A 340 -15.96 12.24 8.12
C ILE A 340 -16.45 11.77 6.78
N ILE A 341 -17.23 10.69 6.76
CA ILE A 341 -17.72 10.02 5.55
C ILE A 341 -19.23 10.20 5.52
N CYS A 342 -19.75 10.82 4.47
CA CYS A 342 -21.16 11.14 4.36
C CYS A 342 -21.71 10.90 2.96
N ASP A 343 -23.03 10.78 2.88
CA ASP A 343 -23.77 10.85 1.63
C ASP A 343 -24.01 12.32 1.20
N LEU A 344 -24.56 12.48 -0.01
CA LEU A 344 -24.83 13.80 -0.58
C LEU A 344 -25.81 14.64 0.22
N LEU A 345 -26.86 14.02 0.77
CA LEU A 345 -27.91 14.72 1.51
C LEU A 345 -27.43 15.14 2.90
N SER A 346 -26.56 14.35 3.50
CA SER A 346 -26.00 14.61 4.84
C SER A 346 -24.78 15.53 4.83
N TYR A 347 -24.35 16.02 3.65
CA TYR A 347 -23.17 16.87 3.52
C TYR A 347 -23.22 18.10 4.42
N ASN A 348 -24.38 18.81 4.46
CA ASN A 348 -24.55 19.98 5.32
C ASN A 348 -24.40 19.65 6.80
N ALA A 349 -24.95 18.53 7.25
CA ALA A 349 -24.82 18.05 8.62
C ALA A 349 -23.34 17.75 8.95
N ALA A 350 -22.63 17.08 8.05
CA ALA A 350 -21.20 16.77 8.18
C ALA A 350 -20.33 18.03 8.21
N MET A 351 -20.60 19.00 7.31
CA MET A 351 -19.90 20.29 7.26
C MET A 351 -20.09 21.08 8.56
N ASN A 352 -21.34 21.24 9.00
CA ASN A 352 -21.66 21.97 10.23
C ASN A 352 -21.01 21.31 11.45
N TYR A 353 -21.02 19.98 11.51
CA TYR A 353 -20.34 19.23 12.56
C TYR A 353 -18.83 19.51 12.57
N MET A 354 -18.18 19.43 11.43
CA MET A 354 -16.73 19.62 11.34
C MET A 354 -16.33 21.07 11.63
N LEU A 355 -17.11 22.07 11.17
CA LEU A 355 -16.87 23.50 11.43
C LEU A 355 -17.08 23.90 12.89
N ALA A 356 -17.86 23.15 13.66
CA ALA A 356 -17.99 23.39 15.11
C ALA A 356 -16.68 23.13 15.87
N TRP A 357 -15.76 22.35 15.32
CA TRP A 357 -14.53 21.90 15.99
C TRP A 357 -13.24 22.32 15.29
N ASN A 358 -13.30 22.65 13.99
CA ASN A 358 -12.14 22.91 13.16
C ASN A 358 -12.29 24.20 12.37
N LYS A 359 -11.18 24.83 12.03
CA LYS A 359 -11.20 26.03 11.19
C LYS A 359 -11.32 25.64 9.71
N PRO A 360 -11.98 26.48 8.87
CA PRO A 360 -12.17 26.19 7.45
C PRO A 360 -10.87 25.86 6.68
N HIS A 361 -9.77 26.54 6.98
CA HIS A 361 -8.48 26.33 6.32
C HIS A 361 -7.78 25.03 6.74
N GLU A 362 -8.25 24.35 7.78
CA GLU A 362 -7.77 23.05 8.24
C GLU A 362 -8.53 21.89 7.58
N MET A 363 -9.52 22.20 6.73
CA MET A 363 -10.46 21.24 6.19
C MET A 363 -10.35 21.11 4.67
N ILE A 364 -10.59 19.93 4.17
CA ILE A 364 -10.74 19.62 2.74
C ILE A 364 -12.04 18.85 2.54
N THR A 365 -12.81 19.26 1.54
CA THR A 365 -13.94 18.48 1.06
C THR A 365 -13.50 17.65 -0.14
N TYR A 366 -13.67 16.34 -0.07
CA TYR A 366 -13.35 15.40 -1.14
C TYR A 366 -14.63 14.76 -1.67
N TRP A 367 -14.98 15.07 -2.92
CA TRP A 367 -16.16 14.51 -3.60
C TRP A 367 -15.72 13.36 -4.47
N ASP A 368 -16.22 12.15 -4.19
CA ASP A 368 -15.91 10.97 -4.98
C ASP A 368 -16.95 10.82 -6.11
N GLU A 369 -16.46 10.72 -7.34
CA GLU A 369 -17.27 10.61 -8.56
C GLU A 369 -18.39 11.67 -8.69
N PRO A 370 -18.08 12.97 -8.58
CA PRO A 370 -19.09 14.02 -8.59
C PRO A 370 -19.89 14.09 -9.91
N THR A 371 -19.36 13.55 -11.00
CA THR A 371 -20.02 13.47 -12.32
C THR A 371 -21.37 12.74 -12.26
N ILE A 372 -21.47 11.69 -11.43
CA ILE A 372 -22.73 10.98 -11.23
C ILE A 372 -23.82 11.94 -10.74
N THR A 373 -23.48 12.90 -9.91
CA THR A 373 -24.43 13.86 -9.35
C THR A 373 -24.79 14.98 -10.31
N LEU A 374 -23.89 15.32 -11.23
CA LEU A 374 -24.12 16.37 -12.23
C LEU A 374 -25.00 15.86 -13.40
N ASP A 375 -24.89 14.59 -13.74
CA ASP A 375 -25.66 13.98 -14.85
C ASP A 375 -27.15 13.78 -14.51
N TYR A 376 -27.53 13.82 -13.23
CA TYR A 376 -28.91 13.65 -12.78
C TYR A 376 -29.67 14.98 -12.68
N THR A 377 -29.69 15.78 -13.75
CA THR A 377 -30.36 17.09 -13.79
C THR A 377 -31.88 17.02 -13.47
N ASN A 378 -32.50 15.88 -13.76
CA ASN A 378 -33.91 15.65 -13.49
C ASN A 378 -34.19 14.99 -12.13
N HIS A 379 -33.18 14.78 -11.31
CA HIS A 379 -33.37 14.15 -10.00
C HIS A 379 -33.91 15.16 -8.99
N GLU A 380 -34.84 14.74 -8.14
CA GLU A 380 -35.48 15.60 -7.13
C GLU A 380 -34.47 16.33 -6.21
N CYS A 381 -33.30 15.71 -5.95
CA CYS A 381 -32.24 16.26 -5.13
C CYS A 381 -31.22 17.10 -5.89
N HIS A 382 -31.39 17.35 -7.18
CA HIS A 382 -30.39 18.09 -7.97
C HIS A 382 -30.09 19.50 -7.40
N HIS A 383 -31.13 20.21 -6.99
CA HIS A 383 -31.00 21.53 -6.37
C HIS A 383 -30.20 21.50 -5.07
N LEU A 384 -30.32 20.44 -4.26
CA LEU A 384 -29.54 20.25 -3.02
C LEU A 384 -28.07 20.00 -3.32
N ILE A 385 -27.75 19.28 -4.38
CA ILE A 385 -26.38 19.04 -4.83
C ILE A 385 -25.73 20.35 -5.24
N GLN A 386 -26.43 21.18 -6.05
CA GLN A 386 -25.95 22.49 -6.44
C GLN A 386 -25.78 23.43 -5.25
N GLU A 387 -26.75 23.45 -4.31
CA GLU A 387 -26.65 24.21 -3.08
C GLU A 387 -25.46 23.80 -2.22
N ASN A 388 -25.22 22.50 -2.08
CA ASN A 388 -24.07 21.98 -1.33
C ASN A 388 -22.75 22.36 -1.98
N TRP A 389 -22.67 22.35 -3.31
CA TRP A 389 -21.49 22.81 -4.04
C TRP A 389 -21.22 24.30 -3.86
N SER A 390 -22.26 25.10 -3.79
CA SER A 390 -22.10 26.54 -3.59
C SER A 390 -21.55 26.91 -2.20
N LYS A 391 -21.61 25.99 -1.24
CA LYS A 391 -21.12 26.18 0.14
C LYS A 391 -19.64 25.78 0.32
N ASN A 392 -19.01 25.16 -0.69
CA ASN A 392 -17.57 24.85 -0.68
C ASN A 392 -16.73 26.08 -1.17
#